data_66b68a1a7794fcd47df0a8631025a0e2
#
_entry.id   66b68a1a7794fcd47df0a8631025a0e2
#
_cell.length_a   1.000
_cell.length_b   1.000
_cell.length_c   1.000
_cell.angle_alpha   90.00
_cell.angle_beta   90.00
_cell.angle_gamma   90.00
#
_symmetry.space_group_name_H-M   'P 1'
#
loop_
_entity.id
_entity.type
_entity.pdbx_description
1 polymer ?
#
loop_
_entity_poly.entity_id
_entity_poly.type
_entity_poly.pdbx_seq_one_letter_code
_entity_poly.pdbx_strand_id
1 'polypeptide(L)'
;MLQDPEAYWNAKHPQQDILYEGRPVPGRIKRVDWDIRRFIWHDDAILKTVLYQHVFLGTSNPMLGRSGDLVARDIQEFVVDHLKYVGDEKAQGVEEFWLFPTETYILKQGDCEDGAIMIASFLLNAGIAPWRVRVSAGWVKPSPTAPQGGHGYCCYCRETDNQWVVLDWCYNQDSHKDVSEKPLLKERDDYADVWFSFNHLYAWSHSGFAMAGRVKEKETDT
;
A
#
# COMPACT_ATOMS: atom_id res chain seq x y z
N MET A 1 0.07 7.35 27.81
CA MET A 1 -1.07 6.78 27.06
C MET A 1 -0.64 6.77 25.62
N LEU A 2 -0.46 5.57 25.03
CA LEU A 2 -0.27 5.44 23.59
C LEU A 2 -1.57 5.93 22.94
N GLN A 3 -1.49 7.01 22.19
CA GLN A 3 -2.62 7.54 21.45
C GLN A 3 -3.02 6.47 20.44
N ASP A 4 -4.28 6.07 20.40
CA ASP A 4 -4.81 5.15 19.39
C ASP A 4 -4.59 5.79 18.00
N PRO A 5 -3.68 5.24 17.18
CA PRO A 5 -3.35 5.87 15.88
C PRO A 5 -4.52 5.87 14.90
N GLU A 6 -5.47 4.91 15.02
CA GLU A 6 -6.71 4.93 14.23
C GLU A 6 -7.58 6.10 14.63
N ALA A 7 -7.78 6.33 15.93
CA ALA A 7 -8.54 7.48 16.41
C ALA A 7 -7.93 8.81 15.93
N TYR A 8 -6.60 8.91 15.92
CA TYR A 8 -5.90 10.09 15.39
C TYR A 8 -6.23 10.33 13.91
N TRP A 9 -6.16 9.30 13.08
CA TRP A 9 -6.39 9.44 11.64
C TRP A 9 -7.86 9.68 11.31
N ASN A 10 -8.76 9.01 12.01
CA ASN A 10 -10.21 9.21 11.86
C ASN A 10 -10.63 10.62 12.26
N ALA A 11 -9.94 11.23 13.22
CA ALA A 11 -10.17 12.63 13.60
C ALA A 11 -9.57 13.61 12.59
N LYS A 12 -8.51 13.25 11.89
CA LYS A 12 -7.81 14.13 10.95
C LYS A 12 -8.41 14.09 9.54
N HIS A 13 -8.89 12.92 9.09
CA HIS A 13 -9.42 12.73 7.76
C HIS A 13 -10.78 12.04 7.84
N PRO A 14 -11.78 12.49 7.07
CA PRO A 14 -13.07 11.82 7.03
C PRO A 14 -12.92 10.42 6.43
N GLN A 15 -13.61 9.45 7.03
CA GLN A 15 -13.78 8.13 6.41
C GLN A 15 -14.74 8.25 5.23
N GLN A 16 -14.41 7.60 4.12
CA GLN A 16 -15.19 7.59 2.90
C GLN A 16 -15.24 6.18 2.33
N ASP A 17 -16.32 5.86 1.64
CA ASP A 17 -16.33 4.71 0.74
C ASP A 17 -15.69 5.14 -0.59
N ILE A 18 -14.57 4.54 -0.92
CA ILE A 18 -13.83 4.82 -2.14
C ILE A 18 -13.89 3.58 -3.03
N LEU A 19 -14.24 3.79 -4.29
CA LEU A 19 -14.45 2.72 -5.26
C LEU A 19 -13.41 2.79 -6.38
N TYR A 20 -12.92 1.62 -6.77
CA TYR A 20 -12.23 1.40 -8.04
C TYR A 20 -13.22 0.89 -9.08
N GLU A 21 -13.39 1.61 -10.18
CA GLU A 21 -14.45 1.39 -11.15
C GLU A 21 -14.14 0.29 -12.17
N GLY A 22 -15.14 -0.56 -12.38
CA GLY A 22 -15.22 -1.42 -13.56
C GLY A 22 -14.13 -2.48 -13.68
N ARG A 23 -13.52 -2.96 -12.59
CA ARG A 23 -12.57 -4.08 -12.65
C ARG A 23 -13.30 -5.40 -12.96
N PRO A 24 -12.76 -6.24 -13.87
CA PRO A 24 -13.32 -7.58 -14.08
C PRO A 24 -13.28 -8.41 -12.78
N VAL A 25 -14.32 -9.19 -12.56
CA VAL A 25 -14.28 -10.24 -11.54
C VAL A 25 -13.40 -11.38 -12.06
N PRO A 26 -12.38 -11.84 -11.30
CA PRO A 26 -11.52 -12.92 -11.74
C PRO A 26 -12.30 -14.15 -12.23
N GLY A 27 -11.96 -14.65 -13.41
CA GLY A 27 -12.62 -15.79 -14.02
C GLY A 27 -14.05 -15.54 -14.56
N ARG A 28 -14.51 -14.27 -14.61
CA ARG A 28 -15.82 -13.89 -15.13
C ARG A 28 -15.73 -12.71 -16.09
N ILE A 29 -16.67 -12.61 -17.03
CA ILE A 29 -16.78 -11.46 -17.95
C ILE A 29 -17.33 -10.21 -17.23
N LYS A 30 -18.01 -10.41 -16.10
CA LYS A 30 -18.66 -9.32 -15.36
C LYS A 30 -17.62 -8.33 -14.83
N ARG A 31 -17.87 -7.04 -15.03
CA ARG A 31 -17.16 -5.93 -14.39
C ARG A 31 -17.99 -5.40 -13.25
N VAL A 32 -17.33 -5.02 -12.18
CA VAL A 32 -17.97 -4.44 -10.98
C VAL A 32 -17.08 -3.34 -10.41
N ASP A 33 -17.69 -2.42 -9.67
CA ASP A 33 -16.96 -1.48 -8.85
C ASP A 33 -16.49 -2.18 -7.56
N TRP A 34 -15.24 -1.99 -7.23
CA TRP A 34 -14.63 -2.60 -6.06
C TRP A 34 -14.37 -1.53 -5.00
N ASP A 35 -14.79 -1.79 -3.78
CA ASP A 35 -14.29 -1.04 -2.64
C ASP A 35 -12.78 -1.22 -2.55
N ILE A 36 -12.00 -0.12 -2.52
CA ILE A 36 -10.54 -0.19 -2.57
C ILE A 36 -9.94 -0.97 -1.41
N ARG A 37 -10.61 -1.04 -0.26
CA ARG A 37 -10.17 -1.84 0.88
C ARG A 37 -10.01 -3.32 0.54
N ARG A 38 -10.76 -3.82 -0.45
CA ARG A 38 -10.71 -5.22 -0.92
C ARG A 38 -9.46 -5.58 -1.73
N PHE A 39 -8.67 -4.61 -2.11
CA PHE A 39 -7.38 -4.88 -2.74
C PHE A 39 -6.32 -5.26 -1.70
N ILE A 40 -6.48 -4.90 -0.44
CA ILE A 40 -5.56 -5.31 0.62
C ILE A 40 -6.06 -6.61 1.26
N TRP A 41 -5.34 -7.69 1.02
CA TRP A 41 -5.68 -9.01 1.54
C TRP A 41 -4.98 -9.27 2.88
N HIS A 42 -5.77 -9.65 3.85
CA HIS A 42 -5.30 -10.06 5.17
C HIS A 42 -5.74 -11.50 5.44
N ASP A 43 -5.03 -12.20 6.31
CA ASP A 43 -5.32 -13.61 6.68
C ASP A 43 -5.45 -14.55 5.46
N ASP A 44 -4.66 -14.31 4.42
CA ASP A 44 -4.65 -15.08 3.17
C ASP A 44 -3.63 -16.21 3.21
N ALA A 45 -4.06 -17.44 2.91
CA ALA A 45 -3.22 -18.62 2.99
C ALA A 45 -2.08 -18.63 1.94
N ILE A 46 -2.31 -18.07 0.75
CA ILE A 46 -1.31 -18.01 -0.31
C ILE A 46 -0.22 -17.02 0.09
N LEU A 47 -0.60 -15.81 0.51
CA LEU A 47 0.36 -14.79 0.94
C LEU A 47 1.17 -15.23 2.15
N LYS A 48 0.55 -15.91 3.12
CA LYS A 48 1.27 -16.53 4.26
C LYS A 48 2.27 -17.59 3.79
N THR A 49 1.91 -18.39 2.80
CA THR A 49 2.82 -19.40 2.23
C THR A 49 4.00 -18.74 1.53
N VAL A 50 3.78 -17.68 0.78
CA VAL A 50 4.84 -16.89 0.13
C VAL A 50 5.80 -16.32 1.17
N LEU A 51 5.28 -15.68 2.22
CA LEU A 51 6.09 -15.14 3.33
C LEU A 51 6.94 -16.25 3.98
N TYR A 52 6.32 -17.39 4.28
CA TYR A 52 7.01 -18.53 4.88
C TYR A 52 8.16 -19.06 4.00
N GLN A 53 7.91 -19.21 2.70
CA GLN A 53 8.87 -19.85 1.80
C GLN A 53 9.96 -18.89 1.30
N HIS A 54 9.64 -17.63 1.07
CA HIS A 54 10.51 -16.72 0.32
C HIS A 54 11.03 -15.52 1.11
N VAL A 55 10.31 -15.08 2.14
CA VAL A 55 10.74 -13.93 2.95
C VAL A 55 11.39 -14.39 4.25
N PHE A 56 10.75 -15.31 4.95
CA PHE A 56 11.18 -15.74 6.29
C PHE A 56 11.79 -17.14 6.34
N LEU A 57 12.03 -17.77 5.19
CA LEU A 57 12.80 -18.99 4.99
C LEU A 57 12.47 -20.12 5.99
N GLY A 58 11.19 -20.46 6.09
CA GLY A 58 10.72 -21.58 6.93
C GLY A 58 10.22 -21.16 8.31
N THR A 59 10.20 -19.88 8.65
CA THR A 59 9.61 -19.38 9.89
C THR A 59 8.12 -19.16 9.74
N SER A 60 7.31 -20.00 10.40
CA SER A 60 5.83 -19.91 10.33
C SER A 60 5.24 -18.72 11.09
N ASN A 61 6.01 -18.13 12.01
CA ASN A 61 5.63 -16.91 12.73
C ASN A 61 6.71 -15.85 12.54
N PRO A 62 6.54 -14.94 11.56
CA PRO A 62 7.53 -13.91 11.25
C PRO A 62 7.85 -12.97 12.41
N MET A 63 6.88 -12.77 13.32
CA MET A 63 7.02 -11.90 14.48
C MET A 63 7.73 -12.57 15.67
N LEU A 64 7.97 -13.88 15.62
CA LEU A 64 8.59 -14.58 16.75
C LEU A 64 10.06 -14.17 16.94
N GLY A 65 10.36 -13.43 18.00
CA GLY A 65 11.71 -12.95 18.32
C GLY A 65 12.21 -11.82 17.41
N ARG A 66 11.33 -11.17 16.65
CA ARG A 66 11.66 -10.07 15.74
C ARG A 66 10.73 -8.86 15.99
N SER A 67 11.25 -7.66 15.77
CA SER A 67 10.41 -6.47 15.78
C SER A 67 9.62 -6.35 14.48
N GLY A 68 8.48 -5.67 14.53
CA GLY A 68 7.71 -5.32 13.34
C GLY A 68 8.50 -4.48 12.34
N ASP A 69 9.42 -3.66 12.81
CA ASP A 69 10.28 -2.82 11.96
C ASP A 69 11.23 -3.67 11.09
N LEU A 70 11.83 -4.74 11.65
CA LEU A 70 12.64 -5.69 10.86
C LEU A 70 11.80 -6.48 9.86
N VAL A 71 10.61 -6.92 10.27
CA VAL A 71 9.68 -7.61 9.38
C VAL A 71 9.25 -6.71 8.23
N ALA A 72 8.98 -5.43 8.50
CA ALA A 72 8.58 -4.46 7.49
C ALA A 72 9.70 -4.17 6.46
N ARG A 73 10.96 -4.08 6.92
CA ARG A 73 12.12 -3.96 6.03
C ARG A 73 12.23 -5.17 5.10
N ASP A 74 12.24 -6.37 5.65
CA ASP A 74 12.44 -7.60 4.87
C ASP A 74 11.32 -7.80 3.83
N ILE A 75 10.08 -7.41 4.16
CA ILE A 75 8.96 -7.46 3.22
C ILE A 75 9.16 -6.43 2.11
N GLN A 76 9.56 -5.20 2.41
CA GLN A 76 9.83 -4.19 1.39
C GLN A 76 10.96 -4.65 0.47
N GLU A 77 12.07 -5.13 1.02
CA GLU A 77 13.22 -5.65 0.26
C GLU A 77 12.77 -6.78 -0.67
N PHE A 78 12.02 -7.75 -0.15
CA PHE A 78 11.46 -8.83 -0.98
C PHE A 78 10.62 -8.32 -2.15
N VAL A 79 9.73 -7.36 -1.92
CA VAL A 79 8.85 -6.83 -2.98
C VAL A 79 9.66 -6.08 -4.03
N VAL A 80 10.65 -5.27 -3.62
CA VAL A 80 11.56 -4.56 -4.52
C VAL A 80 12.35 -5.52 -5.40
N ASP A 81 12.85 -6.62 -4.83
CA ASP A 81 13.62 -7.62 -5.57
C ASP A 81 12.75 -8.52 -6.44
N HIS A 82 11.50 -8.73 -6.04
CA HIS A 82 10.59 -9.65 -6.73
C HIS A 82 9.90 -9.03 -7.94
N LEU A 83 9.59 -7.72 -7.89
CA LEU A 83 8.78 -7.05 -8.88
C LEU A 83 9.60 -6.26 -9.88
N LYS A 84 9.13 -6.27 -11.12
CA LYS A 84 9.57 -5.34 -12.17
C LYS A 84 8.48 -4.28 -12.39
N TYR A 85 8.88 -3.02 -12.40
CA TYR A 85 7.95 -1.94 -12.74
C TYR A 85 7.50 -2.02 -14.20
N VAL A 86 6.20 -2.09 -14.42
CA VAL A 86 5.57 -2.06 -15.75
C VAL A 86 4.25 -1.31 -15.59
N GLY A 87 4.14 -0.13 -16.19
CA GLY A 87 2.89 0.63 -16.14
C GLY A 87 1.74 -0.08 -16.86
N ASP A 88 0.54 0.20 -16.41
CA ASP A 88 -0.70 -0.45 -16.79
C ASP A 88 -1.02 -0.39 -18.28
N GLU A 89 -0.79 0.73 -18.94
CA GLU A 89 -1.00 0.85 -20.38
C GLU A 89 -0.21 -0.22 -21.16
N LYS A 90 1.02 -0.51 -20.73
CA LYS A 90 1.88 -1.51 -21.33
C LYS A 90 1.51 -2.93 -20.93
N ALA A 91 1.12 -3.14 -19.66
CA ALA A 91 0.84 -4.46 -19.11
C ALA A 91 -0.59 -4.93 -19.45
N GLN A 92 -1.57 -4.02 -19.38
CA GLN A 92 -3.00 -4.30 -19.41
C GLN A 92 -3.73 -3.62 -20.58
N GLY A 93 -3.09 -2.69 -21.29
CA GLY A 93 -3.70 -1.92 -22.38
C GLY A 93 -4.72 -0.87 -21.93
N VAL A 94 -4.68 -0.47 -20.67
CA VAL A 94 -5.53 0.57 -20.06
C VAL A 94 -4.68 1.48 -19.18
N GLU A 95 -5.14 2.71 -18.95
CA GLU A 95 -4.38 3.71 -18.19
C GLU A 95 -4.20 3.35 -16.70
N GLU A 96 -5.16 2.63 -16.14
CA GLU A 96 -5.20 2.31 -14.69
C GLU A 96 -5.81 0.94 -14.49
N PHE A 97 -5.09 -0.01 -13.86
CA PHE A 97 -5.56 -1.37 -13.59
C PHE A 97 -4.93 -1.98 -12.35
N TRP A 98 -5.60 -1.86 -11.24
CA TRP A 98 -5.14 -2.40 -9.97
C TRP A 98 -5.16 -3.93 -9.94
N LEU A 99 -4.04 -4.54 -9.63
CA LEU A 99 -3.90 -5.97 -9.43
C LEU A 99 -4.22 -6.36 -7.97
N PHE A 100 -4.73 -7.58 -7.80
CA PHE A 100 -4.75 -8.18 -6.46
C PHE A 100 -3.35 -8.68 -6.06
N PRO A 101 -3.02 -8.76 -4.76
CA PRO A 101 -1.66 -9.12 -4.30
C PRO A 101 -1.11 -10.42 -4.90
N THR A 102 -1.97 -11.44 -5.07
CA THR A 102 -1.56 -12.71 -5.68
C THR A 102 -1.35 -12.61 -7.19
N GLU A 103 -2.08 -11.74 -7.88
CA GLU A 103 -1.85 -11.47 -9.32
C GLU A 103 -0.49 -10.78 -9.49
N THR A 104 -0.22 -9.72 -8.71
CA THR A 104 1.06 -9.01 -8.70
C THR A 104 2.21 -9.97 -8.41
N TYR A 105 2.07 -10.84 -7.39
CA TYR A 105 3.07 -11.84 -7.04
C TYR A 105 3.35 -12.82 -8.20
N ILE A 106 2.31 -13.37 -8.82
CA ILE A 106 2.44 -14.37 -9.90
C ILE A 106 3.02 -13.74 -11.17
N LEU A 107 2.57 -12.54 -11.53
CA LEU A 107 3.03 -11.82 -12.71
C LEU A 107 4.45 -11.28 -12.55
N LYS A 108 4.94 -11.12 -11.31
CA LYS A 108 6.23 -10.51 -10.95
C LYS A 108 6.42 -9.12 -11.56
N GLN A 109 5.33 -8.42 -11.76
CA GLN A 109 5.30 -7.06 -12.30
C GLN A 109 4.04 -6.34 -11.85
N GLY A 110 4.10 -5.02 -11.91
CA GLY A 110 3.01 -4.10 -11.59
C GLY A 110 3.51 -2.68 -11.66
N ASP A 111 2.65 -1.74 -11.40
CA ASP A 111 3.05 -0.34 -11.23
C ASP A 111 2.99 0.11 -9.75
N CYS A 112 2.91 1.40 -9.50
CA CYS A 112 3.19 1.92 -8.15
C CYS A 112 2.23 1.37 -7.09
N GLU A 113 0.93 1.37 -7.33
CA GLU A 113 -0.06 0.91 -6.37
C GLU A 113 -0.08 -0.61 -6.20
N ASP A 114 0.23 -1.38 -7.24
CA ASP A 114 0.26 -2.84 -7.17
C ASP A 114 1.29 -3.34 -6.14
N GLY A 115 2.49 -2.79 -6.20
CA GLY A 115 3.52 -3.12 -5.22
C GLY A 115 3.22 -2.55 -3.84
N ALA A 116 2.61 -1.37 -3.75
CA ALA A 116 2.19 -0.79 -2.47
C ALA A 116 1.11 -1.65 -1.80
N ILE A 117 0.11 -2.13 -2.56
CA ILE A 117 -0.94 -3.05 -2.12
C ILE A 117 -0.33 -4.38 -1.68
N MET A 118 0.65 -4.89 -2.44
CA MET A 118 1.35 -6.14 -2.11
C MET A 118 2.14 -6.01 -0.80
N ILE A 119 2.90 -4.91 -0.58
CA ILE A 119 3.59 -4.65 0.68
C ILE A 119 2.59 -4.61 1.84
N ALA A 120 1.53 -3.82 1.73
CA ALA A 120 0.51 -3.70 2.78
C ALA A 120 -0.12 -5.05 3.12
N SER A 121 -0.45 -5.84 2.10
CA SER A 121 -1.03 -7.18 2.29
C SER A 121 -0.05 -8.14 2.96
N PHE A 122 1.22 -8.13 2.58
CA PHE A 122 2.25 -8.95 3.24
C PHE A 122 2.47 -8.56 4.70
N LEU A 123 2.51 -7.26 5.01
CA LEU A 123 2.63 -6.78 6.39
C LEU A 123 1.52 -7.33 7.29
N LEU A 124 0.27 -7.28 6.82
CA LEU A 124 -0.88 -7.80 7.55
C LEU A 124 -0.81 -9.33 7.73
N ASN A 125 -0.42 -10.05 6.68
CA ASN A 125 -0.27 -11.51 6.73
C ASN A 125 0.93 -11.96 7.58
N ALA A 126 1.93 -11.09 7.77
CA ALA A 126 3.03 -11.31 8.69
C ALA A 126 2.66 -11.07 10.15
N GLY A 127 1.48 -10.48 10.43
CA GLY A 127 0.99 -10.21 11.78
C GLY A 127 1.20 -8.77 12.27
N ILE A 128 1.59 -7.86 11.38
CA ILE A 128 1.63 -6.42 11.70
C ILE A 128 0.20 -5.91 11.94
N ALA A 129 0.02 -5.15 13.00
CA ALA A 129 -1.29 -4.61 13.36
C ALA A 129 -1.86 -3.70 12.25
N PRO A 130 -3.17 -3.82 11.90
CA PRO A 130 -3.79 -3.07 10.81
C PRO A 130 -3.59 -1.56 10.88
N TRP A 131 -3.65 -0.99 12.05
CA TRP A 131 -3.49 0.44 12.27
C TRP A 131 -2.08 0.97 11.96
N ARG A 132 -1.07 0.08 11.83
CA ARG A 132 0.30 0.42 11.44
C ARG A 132 0.50 0.44 9.93
N VAL A 133 -0.49 0.05 9.14
CA VAL A 133 -0.34 -0.15 7.69
C VAL A 133 -1.41 0.60 6.93
N ARG A 134 -1.01 1.32 5.89
CA ARG A 134 -1.92 1.89 4.90
C ARG A 134 -1.25 2.04 3.55
N VAL A 135 -2.03 1.96 2.50
CA VAL A 135 -1.66 2.44 1.16
C VAL A 135 -2.16 3.87 1.03
N SER A 136 -1.33 4.73 0.47
CA SER A 136 -1.68 6.12 0.15
C SER A 136 -1.45 6.36 -1.32
N ALA A 137 -2.28 7.21 -1.92
CA ALA A 137 -2.11 7.70 -3.28
C ALA A 137 -2.14 9.23 -3.27
N GLY A 138 -1.31 9.84 -4.11
CA GLY A 138 -1.19 11.29 -4.15
C GLY A 138 -0.18 11.77 -5.19
N TRP A 139 0.07 13.07 -5.19
CA TRP A 139 1.14 13.64 -5.99
C TRP A 139 2.48 13.44 -5.30
N VAL A 140 3.47 12.98 -6.06
CA VAL A 140 4.87 12.96 -5.62
C VAL A 140 5.71 13.84 -6.52
N LYS A 141 6.81 14.33 -5.98
CA LYS A 141 7.67 15.29 -6.64
C LYS A 141 9.14 14.93 -6.39
N PRO A 142 9.85 14.39 -7.41
CA PRO A 142 11.24 13.93 -7.23
C PRO A 142 12.22 15.04 -6.80
N SER A 143 11.89 16.28 -7.12
CA SER A 143 12.62 17.46 -6.68
C SER A 143 11.73 18.70 -6.75
N PRO A 144 12.08 19.83 -6.14
CA PRO A 144 11.28 21.07 -6.19
C PRO A 144 10.97 21.56 -7.61
N THR A 145 11.81 21.23 -8.58
CA THR A 145 11.69 21.67 -9.98
C THR A 145 11.13 20.59 -10.91
N ALA A 146 11.00 19.34 -10.44
CA ALA A 146 10.45 18.27 -11.24
C ALA A 146 8.93 18.38 -11.38
N PRO A 147 8.33 17.91 -12.49
CA PRO A 147 6.88 17.78 -12.57
C PRO A 147 6.35 16.80 -11.50
N GLN A 148 5.15 17.04 -11.04
CA GLN A 148 4.43 16.10 -10.18
C GLN A 148 3.99 14.89 -10.99
N GLY A 149 4.00 13.72 -10.36
CA GLY A 149 3.42 12.48 -10.88
C GLY A 149 2.46 11.86 -9.86
N GLY A 150 1.39 11.24 -10.34
CA GLY A 150 0.53 10.40 -9.50
C GLY A 150 1.31 9.18 -9.01
N HIS A 151 1.15 8.81 -7.72
CA HIS A 151 1.90 7.71 -7.14
C HIS A 151 1.16 7.04 -5.99
N GLY A 152 1.15 5.69 -6.02
CA GLY A 152 0.69 4.85 -4.94
C GLY A 152 1.87 4.32 -4.12
N TYR A 153 1.78 4.37 -2.78
CA TYR A 153 2.85 3.94 -1.89
C TYR A 153 2.32 3.38 -0.58
N CYS A 154 3.09 2.49 0.05
CA CYS A 154 2.75 1.97 1.37
C CYS A 154 3.34 2.86 2.47
N CYS A 155 2.55 3.15 3.49
CA CYS A 155 3.00 3.79 4.71
C CYS A 155 2.98 2.80 5.87
N TYR A 156 4.01 2.83 6.67
CA TYR A 156 4.17 2.00 7.86
C TYR A 156 4.43 2.86 9.09
N CYS A 157 3.69 2.58 10.17
CA CYS A 157 3.92 3.19 11.47
C CYS A 157 4.91 2.34 12.27
N ARG A 158 6.12 2.84 12.48
CA ARG A 158 7.20 2.12 13.16
C ARG A 158 6.78 1.65 14.55
N GLU A 159 7.22 0.45 14.90
CA GLU A 159 6.95 -0.11 16.22
C GLU A 159 7.77 0.60 17.30
N THR A 160 8.99 1.00 16.95
CA THR A 160 9.96 1.63 17.89
C THR A 160 9.47 2.94 18.48
N ASP A 161 8.84 3.83 17.69
CA ASP A 161 8.50 5.19 18.11
C ASP A 161 7.12 5.70 17.66
N ASN A 162 6.34 4.82 16.99
CA ASN A 162 5.03 5.15 16.41
C ASN A 162 5.05 6.33 15.42
N GLN A 163 6.18 6.54 14.72
CA GLN A 163 6.27 7.49 13.62
C GLN A 163 6.04 6.80 12.28
N TRP A 164 5.44 7.54 11.33
CA TRP A 164 5.16 7.03 10.00
C TRP A 164 6.36 7.21 9.08
N VAL A 165 6.64 6.17 8.29
CA VAL A 165 7.63 6.17 7.19
C VAL A 165 7.00 5.61 5.92
N VAL A 166 7.64 5.86 4.78
CA VAL A 166 7.24 5.31 3.50
C VAL A 166 8.02 4.03 3.21
N LEU A 167 7.33 2.99 2.83
CA LEU A 167 7.87 1.76 2.26
C LEU A 167 7.54 1.76 0.76
N ASP A 168 8.34 2.50 -0.01
CA ASP A 168 8.15 2.58 -1.45
C ASP A 168 8.91 1.45 -2.14
N TRP A 169 8.36 0.92 -3.21
CA TRP A 169 8.99 -0.15 -3.93
C TRP A 169 9.58 0.27 -5.29
N CYS A 170 9.17 1.40 -5.87
CA CYS A 170 9.56 1.78 -7.22
C CYS A 170 10.12 3.20 -7.38
N TYR A 171 9.67 4.16 -6.57
CA TYR A 171 10.08 5.56 -6.70
C TYR A 171 11.29 5.90 -5.80
N ASN A 172 11.18 5.64 -4.50
CA ASN A 172 12.26 5.84 -3.54
C ASN A 172 12.39 4.61 -2.66
N GLN A 173 13.04 3.61 -3.19
CA GLN A 173 13.00 2.26 -2.63
C GLN A 173 13.61 2.18 -1.24
N ASP A 174 14.83 2.71 -1.03
CA ASP A 174 15.52 2.64 0.28
C ASP A 174 15.32 1.30 1.03
N SER A 175 15.08 0.19 0.29
CA SER A 175 14.67 -1.10 0.84
C SER A 175 15.73 -1.75 1.72
N HIS A 176 17.00 -1.44 1.45
CA HIS A 176 18.16 -1.92 2.21
C HIS A 176 18.38 -1.18 3.54
N LYS A 177 17.68 -0.06 3.76
CA LYS A 177 17.79 0.70 5.01
C LYS A 177 16.90 0.11 6.08
N ASP A 178 17.39 0.10 7.30
CA ASP A 178 16.53 -0.18 8.44
C ASP A 178 15.39 0.85 8.52
N VAL A 179 14.22 0.40 8.93
CA VAL A 179 13.03 1.27 9.00
C VAL A 179 13.27 2.49 9.91
N SER A 180 14.10 2.32 10.95
CA SER A 180 14.51 3.41 11.85
C SER A 180 15.36 4.50 11.18
N GLU A 181 16.03 4.18 10.08
CA GLU A 181 16.89 5.09 9.32
C GLU A 181 16.14 5.83 8.20
N LYS A 182 14.91 5.41 7.90
CA LYS A 182 14.09 6.06 6.88
C LYS A 182 13.61 7.43 7.35
N PRO A 183 13.57 8.43 6.47
CA PRO A 183 12.98 9.73 6.79
C PRO A 183 11.53 9.58 7.23
N LEU A 184 11.11 10.38 8.19
CA LEU A 184 9.71 10.39 8.64
C LEU A 184 8.79 10.93 7.54
N LEU A 185 7.62 10.34 7.37
CA LEU A 185 6.64 10.80 6.37
C LEU A 185 6.33 12.31 6.50
N LYS A 186 6.26 12.83 7.73
CA LYS A 186 6.04 14.26 7.99
C LYS A 186 7.19 15.18 7.53
N GLU A 187 8.36 14.63 7.24
CA GLU A 187 9.57 15.32 6.77
C GLU A 187 9.77 15.14 5.26
N ARG A 188 8.84 14.47 4.60
CA ARG A 188 8.89 14.12 3.18
C ARG A 188 7.99 15.06 2.37
N ASP A 189 8.53 16.20 1.99
CA ASP A 189 7.83 17.17 1.12
C ASP A 189 7.50 16.59 -0.27
N ASP A 190 8.22 15.57 -0.69
CA ASP A 190 8.02 14.87 -1.94
C ASP A 190 6.78 13.94 -1.94
N TYR A 191 6.21 13.63 -0.75
CA TYR A 191 4.97 12.83 -0.58
C TYR A 191 3.85 13.64 0.11
N ALA A 192 3.88 14.95 0.02
CA ALA A 192 3.04 15.82 0.84
C ALA A 192 1.57 15.92 0.41
N ASP A 193 1.28 15.71 -0.86
CA ASP A 193 -0.05 15.94 -1.44
C ASP A 193 -0.80 14.62 -1.63
N VAL A 194 -1.48 14.18 -0.57
CA VAL A 194 -2.21 12.91 -0.54
C VAL A 194 -3.66 13.12 -0.96
N TRP A 195 -4.17 12.29 -1.85
CA TRP A 195 -5.57 12.29 -2.29
C TRP A 195 -6.44 11.43 -1.38
N PHE A 196 -6.02 10.20 -1.15
CA PHE A 196 -6.68 9.25 -0.28
C PHE A 196 -5.67 8.28 0.33
N SER A 197 -6.09 7.60 1.39
CA SER A 197 -5.37 6.47 1.94
C SER A 197 -6.34 5.41 2.42
N PHE A 198 -5.89 4.17 2.51
CA PHE A 198 -6.73 3.05 2.93
C PHE A 198 -5.91 1.90 3.52
N ASN A 199 -6.59 1.09 4.30
CA ASN A 199 -6.17 -0.25 4.67
C ASN A 199 -7.35 -1.22 4.43
N HIS A 200 -7.28 -2.45 4.87
CA HIS A 200 -8.37 -3.40 4.68
C HIS A 200 -9.63 -3.11 5.51
N LEU A 201 -9.56 -2.20 6.49
CA LEU A 201 -10.68 -1.80 7.35
C LEU A 201 -11.29 -0.47 6.96
N TYR A 202 -10.44 0.51 6.64
CA TYR A 202 -10.84 1.90 6.46
C TYR A 202 -10.29 2.49 5.17
N ALA A 203 -11.03 3.45 4.60
CA ALA A 203 -10.55 4.34 3.57
C ALA A 203 -10.81 5.80 4.01
N TRP A 204 -9.87 6.68 3.74
CA TRP A 204 -9.91 8.09 4.13
C TRP A 204 -9.68 8.96 2.91
N SER A 205 -10.58 9.91 2.69
CA SER A 205 -10.39 10.98 1.73
C SER A 205 -9.58 12.11 2.36
N HIS A 206 -8.69 12.70 1.58
CA HIS A 206 -7.91 13.86 1.95
C HIS A 206 -8.37 15.08 1.15
N SER A 207 -8.11 16.29 1.62
CA SER A 207 -8.53 17.50 0.92
C SER A 207 -7.92 17.56 -0.48
N GLY A 208 -8.74 17.83 -1.49
CA GLY A 208 -8.29 17.92 -2.89
C GLY A 208 -8.31 16.59 -3.64
N PHE A 209 -9.05 15.60 -3.14
CA PHE A 209 -9.28 14.38 -3.87
C PHE A 209 -9.85 14.68 -5.26
N ALA A 210 -8.99 14.66 -6.26
CA ALA A 210 -9.37 14.59 -7.65
C ALA A 210 -9.20 13.14 -8.06
N MET A 211 -10.18 12.60 -8.76
CA MET A 211 -10.17 11.21 -9.20
C MET A 211 -8.81 10.81 -9.80
N ALA A 212 -8.21 9.78 -9.24
CA ALA A 212 -7.04 9.14 -9.83
C ALA A 212 -7.53 8.02 -10.75
N GLY A 213 -7.54 8.28 -12.05
CA GLY A 213 -7.95 7.28 -13.04
C GLY A 213 -9.36 6.73 -12.80
N ARG A 214 -9.44 5.46 -12.34
CA ARG A 214 -10.72 4.77 -12.06
C ARG A 214 -11.14 4.80 -10.59
N VAL A 215 -10.45 5.54 -9.75
CA VAL A 215 -10.77 5.63 -8.32
C VAL A 215 -11.61 6.85 -8.03
N LYS A 216 -12.73 6.68 -7.34
CA LYS A 216 -13.65 7.77 -6.97
C LYS A 216 -14.26 7.55 -5.59
N GLU A 217 -14.70 8.63 -4.97
CA GLU A 217 -15.58 8.55 -3.81
C GLU A 217 -16.95 7.98 -4.22
N LYS A 218 -17.50 7.12 -3.35
CA LYS A 218 -18.87 6.65 -3.56
C LYS A 218 -19.84 7.79 -3.31
N GLU A 219 -20.69 8.07 -4.30
CA GLU A 219 -21.79 9.01 -4.12
C GLU A 219 -22.71 8.51 -3.01
N THR A 220 -22.96 9.35 -2.02
CA THR A 220 -24.01 9.09 -1.03
C THR A 220 -25.34 9.40 -1.67
N ASP A 221 -26.17 8.37 -1.85
CA ASP A 221 -27.58 8.58 -2.23
C ASP A 221 -28.23 9.52 -1.20
N THR A 222 -28.50 10.76 -1.60
CA THR A 222 -29.24 11.75 -0.81
C THR A 222 -30.75 11.54 -0.92
#